data_2487cc67013d363c526a93819323b659
#
_entry.id   2487cc67013d363c526a93819323b659
#
_cell.length_a   1.000
_cell.length_b   1.000
_cell.length_c   1.000
_cell.angle_alpha   90.00
_cell.angle_beta   90.00
_cell.angle_gamma   90.00
#
_symmetry.space_group_name_H-M   'P 1'
#
loop_
_entity.id
_entity.type
_entity.pdbx_description
1 polymer ?
#
loop_
_entity_poly.entity_id
_entity_poly.type
_entity_poly.pdbx_seq_one_letter_code
_entity_poly.pdbx_strand_id
1 'polypeptide(L)'
;DVIITLTNEGAKRAVIRSGHLEKYNKRQYILLDQNVDADFFNKKEIYTTNLISNIAEVDEEEDFMVAIGDVVVVSDSGVTLFTDTLSWDNVREKVFTNDSVVFITENQDTLYGIGFESDVELNNWKILKPTGVFHEDKDEK
;
A
#
# COMPACT_ATOMS: atom_id res chain seq x y z
N ASP A 1 -5.99 -13.78 15.69
CA ASP A 1 -5.28 -12.91 14.75
C ASP A 1 -4.10 -13.64 14.13
N VAL A 2 -3.83 -13.32 12.87
CA VAL A 2 -2.79 -13.97 12.10
C VAL A 2 -1.74 -12.94 11.75
N ILE A 3 -0.48 -13.37 11.78
CA ILE A 3 0.65 -12.50 11.41
C ILE A 3 1.48 -13.22 10.36
N ILE A 4 1.76 -12.53 9.25
CA ILE A 4 2.62 -13.02 8.18
C ILE A 4 3.77 -12.06 8.01
N THR A 5 5.00 -12.59 7.91
CA THR A 5 6.17 -11.79 7.61
C THR A 5 6.67 -12.14 6.21
N LEU A 6 6.82 -11.13 5.36
CA LEU A 6 7.36 -11.32 4.02
C LEU A 6 8.75 -10.70 3.94
N THR A 7 9.66 -11.42 3.31
CA THR A 7 11.06 -11.01 3.22
C THR A 7 11.48 -10.86 1.76
N ASN A 8 12.58 -10.17 1.55
CA ASN A 8 13.23 -10.08 0.26
C ASN A 8 14.74 -10.08 0.52
N GLU A 9 15.43 -11.04 -0.08
CA GLU A 9 16.88 -11.21 0.11
C GLU A 9 17.24 -11.30 1.58
N GLY A 10 16.42 -11.98 2.35
CA GLY A 10 16.67 -12.22 3.77
C GLY A 10 16.26 -11.08 4.70
N ALA A 11 15.89 -9.94 4.17
CA ALA A 11 15.47 -8.79 4.98
C ALA A 11 13.95 -8.75 5.10
N LYS A 12 13.46 -8.43 6.29
CA LYS A 12 12.04 -8.25 6.53
C LYS A 12 11.54 -7.04 5.74
N ARG A 13 10.53 -7.24 4.90
CA ARG A 13 9.99 -6.15 4.08
C ARG A 13 8.55 -5.83 4.44
N ALA A 14 7.79 -6.77 4.98
CA ALA A 14 6.42 -6.50 5.40
C ALA A 14 6.02 -7.42 6.53
N VAL A 15 5.23 -6.88 7.46
CA VAL A 15 4.55 -7.65 8.49
C VAL A 15 3.08 -7.36 8.34
N ILE A 16 2.29 -8.40 8.07
CA ILE A 16 0.87 -8.26 7.75
C ILE A 16 0.05 -8.97 8.82
N ARG A 17 -0.90 -8.25 9.40
CA ARG A 17 -1.82 -8.78 10.42
C ARG A 17 -3.23 -8.78 9.87
N SER A 18 -3.99 -9.84 10.17
CA SER A 18 -5.39 -9.90 9.79
C SER A 18 -6.17 -10.75 10.78
N GLY A 19 -7.49 -10.64 10.77
CA GLY A 19 -8.35 -11.43 11.65
C GLY A 19 -8.52 -12.87 11.17
N HIS A 20 -8.32 -13.14 9.89
CA HIS A 20 -8.57 -14.46 9.33
C HIS A 20 -7.67 -14.72 8.13
N LEU A 21 -7.25 -15.96 7.96
CA LEU A 21 -6.36 -16.36 6.87
C LEU A 21 -6.85 -17.68 6.27
N GLU A 22 -6.89 -17.75 4.93
CA GLU A 22 -7.10 -19.00 4.21
C GLU A 22 -5.93 -19.19 3.25
N LYS A 23 -5.36 -20.38 3.27
CA LYS A 23 -4.22 -20.70 2.41
C LYS A 23 -4.63 -21.75 1.39
N TYR A 24 -4.32 -21.48 0.13
CA TYR A 24 -4.59 -22.38 -0.99
C TYR A 24 -3.29 -23.02 -1.43
N ASN A 25 -3.03 -24.24 -0.96
CA ASN A 25 -1.73 -24.87 -1.13
C ASN A 25 -1.29 -25.08 -2.56
N LYS A 26 -2.23 -25.36 -3.45
CA LYS A 26 -1.87 -25.66 -4.85
C LYS A 26 -1.31 -24.45 -5.60
N ARG A 27 -1.57 -23.22 -5.10
CA ARG A 27 -1.18 -22.00 -5.78
C ARG A 27 -0.27 -21.12 -4.94
N GLN A 28 0.09 -21.58 -3.75
CA GLN A 28 0.85 -20.78 -2.79
C GLN A 28 0.22 -19.42 -2.60
N TYR A 29 -1.09 -19.43 -2.44
CA TYR A 29 -1.92 -18.23 -2.43
C TYR A 29 -2.58 -18.13 -1.06
N ILE A 30 -2.56 -16.93 -0.50
CA ILE A 30 -3.14 -16.67 0.82
C ILE A 30 -4.17 -15.56 0.69
N LEU A 31 -5.35 -15.81 1.25
CA LEU A 31 -6.38 -14.78 1.36
C LEU A 31 -6.44 -14.33 2.82
N LEU A 32 -6.35 -13.04 3.03
CA LEU A 32 -6.44 -12.41 4.35
C LEU A 32 -7.71 -11.57 4.38
N ASP A 33 -8.54 -11.72 5.41
CA ASP A 33 -9.75 -10.92 5.54
C ASP A 33 -9.98 -10.57 7.00
N GLN A 34 -11.12 -9.92 7.29
CA GLN A 34 -11.43 -9.39 8.60
C GLN A 34 -10.40 -8.34 9.02
N ASN A 35 -10.21 -7.38 8.12
CA ASN A 35 -9.32 -6.24 8.30
C ASN A 35 -7.84 -6.61 8.24
N VAL A 36 -7.15 -5.93 7.38
CA VAL A 36 -5.73 -6.16 7.12
C VAL A 36 -4.96 -4.90 7.52
N ASP A 37 -3.84 -5.12 8.22
CA ASP A 37 -2.96 -4.06 8.68
C ASP A 37 -1.54 -4.49 8.37
N ALA A 38 -0.88 -3.81 7.43
CA ALA A 38 0.45 -4.19 6.97
C ALA A 38 1.44 -3.07 7.25
N ASP A 39 2.56 -3.43 7.85
CA ASP A 39 3.68 -2.52 8.03
C ASP A 39 4.78 -2.90 7.05
N PHE A 40 5.32 -1.90 6.36
CA PHE A 40 6.38 -2.10 5.38
C PHE A 40 7.69 -1.54 5.90
N PHE A 41 8.77 -2.19 5.50
CA PHE A 41 10.12 -1.87 5.96
C PHE A 41 11.05 -1.73 4.75
N ASN A 42 12.04 -0.85 4.86
CA ASN A 42 13.02 -0.68 3.80
C ASN A 42 14.10 -1.77 3.89
N LYS A 43 15.12 -1.70 3.06
CA LYS A 43 16.17 -2.71 3.00
C LYS A 43 16.95 -2.85 4.31
N LYS A 44 16.91 -1.83 5.16
CA LYS A 44 17.57 -1.85 6.47
C LYS A 44 16.63 -2.28 7.57
N GLU A 45 15.44 -2.77 7.19
CA GLU A 45 14.40 -3.23 8.12
C GLU A 45 13.88 -2.10 9.01
N ILE A 46 13.87 -0.89 8.48
CA ILE A 46 13.32 0.28 9.17
C ILE A 46 11.89 0.49 8.65
N TYR A 47 10.95 0.66 9.58
CA TYR A 47 9.56 0.92 9.25
C TYR A 47 9.42 2.20 8.44
N THR A 48 8.64 2.15 7.37
CA THR A 48 8.44 3.33 6.51
C THR A 48 6.97 3.61 6.19
N THR A 49 6.13 2.59 6.13
CA THR A 49 4.80 2.75 5.55
C THR A 49 3.83 1.79 6.19
N ASN A 50 2.60 2.25 6.40
CA ASN A 50 1.51 1.39 6.89
C ASN A 50 0.39 1.37 5.86
N LEU A 51 -0.19 0.20 5.64
CA LEU A 51 -1.32 0.02 4.75
C LEU A 51 -2.42 -0.70 5.51
N ILE A 52 -3.66 -0.20 5.41
CA ILE A 52 -4.83 -0.91 5.91
C ILE A 52 -5.79 -1.15 4.76
N SER A 53 -6.52 -2.25 4.84
CA SER A 53 -7.54 -2.60 3.84
C SER A 53 -8.51 -3.58 4.45
N ASN A 54 -9.58 -3.88 3.71
CA ASN A 54 -10.55 -4.89 4.19
C ASN A 54 -10.03 -6.30 3.97
N ILE A 55 -9.46 -6.55 2.80
CA ILE A 55 -8.89 -7.86 2.43
C ILE A 55 -7.55 -7.67 1.77
N ALA A 56 -6.78 -8.77 1.71
CA ALA A 56 -5.55 -8.80 0.92
C ALA A 56 -5.36 -10.21 0.36
N GLU A 57 -4.79 -10.27 -0.83
CA GLU A 57 -4.43 -11.51 -1.48
C GLU A 57 -2.93 -11.53 -1.64
N VAL A 58 -2.29 -12.59 -1.16
CA VAL A 58 -0.84 -12.72 -1.22
C VAL A 58 -0.49 -13.91 -2.09
N ASP A 59 0.31 -13.68 -3.13
CA ASP A 59 0.85 -14.71 -3.99
C ASP A 59 2.30 -14.92 -3.56
N GLU A 60 2.55 -16.00 -2.81
CA GLU A 60 3.88 -16.27 -2.28
C GLU A 60 4.87 -16.65 -3.37
N GLU A 61 4.38 -17.24 -4.46
CA GLU A 61 5.25 -17.66 -5.55
C GLU A 61 5.76 -16.46 -6.33
N GLU A 62 4.87 -15.50 -6.62
CA GLU A 62 5.23 -14.30 -7.37
C GLU A 62 5.72 -13.18 -6.47
N ASP A 63 5.65 -13.35 -5.16
CA ASP A 63 6.06 -12.36 -4.17
C ASP A 63 5.28 -11.05 -4.38
N PHE A 64 3.97 -11.16 -4.37
CA PHE A 64 3.05 -10.11 -4.79
C PHE A 64 1.85 -10.07 -3.88
N MET A 65 1.33 -8.87 -3.59
CA MET A 65 0.15 -8.71 -2.77
C MET A 65 -0.81 -7.70 -3.41
N VAL A 66 -2.10 -7.97 -3.28
CA VAL A 66 -3.14 -7.01 -3.67
C VAL A 66 -3.99 -6.71 -2.44
N ALA A 67 -4.06 -5.44 -2.07
CA ALA A 67 -4.93 -4.97 -1.00
C ALA A 67 -6.24 -4.50 -1.63
N ILE A 68 -7.37 -4.88 -1.06
CA ILE A 68 -8.69 -4.64 -1.64
C ILE A 68 -9.65 -4.11 -0.58
N GLY A 69 -10.34 -3.03 -0.93
CA GLY A 69 -11.40 -2.46 -0.13
C GLY A 69 -10.90 -1.40 0.85
N ASP A 70 -11.28 -0.16 0.62
CA ASP A 70 -10.97 0.98 1.50
C ASP A 70 -9.50 1.00 1.89
N VAL A 71 -8.64 0.95 0.89
CA VAL A 71 -7.19 0.94 1.10
C VAL A 71 -6.71 2.32 1.53
N VAL A 72 -5.98 2.38 2.64
CA VAL A 72 -5.36 3.61 3.11
C VAL A 72 -3.89 3.33 3.36
N VAL A 73 -3.02 4.09 2.74
CA VAL A 73 -1.58 3.95 2.90
C VAL A 73 -1.02 5.24 3.48
N VAL A 74 -0.30 5.13 4.56
CA VAL A 74 0.31 6.29 5.23
C VAL A 74 1.81 6.04 5.32
N SER A 75 2.59 6.96 4.76
CA SER A 75 4.04 6.91 4.83
C SER A 75 4.53 7.78 5.99
N ASP A 76 5.64 7.41 6.58
CA ASP A 76 6.23 8.22 7.65
C ASP A 76 6.75 9.56 7.13
N SER A 77 6.81 9.77 5.81
CA SER A 77 7.13 11.08 5.24
C SER A 77 5.94 12.04 5.29
N GLY A 78 4.77 11.57 5.71
CA GLY A 78 3.61 12.45 5.89
C GLY A 78 2.63 12.47 4.74
N VAL A 79 2.75 11.53 3.79
CA VAL A 79 1.80 11.45 2.67
C VAL A 79 0.81 10.32 2.91
N THR A 80 -0.40 10.46 2.33
CA THR A 80 -1.47 9.46 2.49
C THR A 80 -2.10 9.19 1.13
N LEU A 81 -2.36 7.92 0.87
CA LEU A 81 -3.03 7.47 -0.35
C LEU A 81 -4.32 6.73 0.02
N PHE A 82 -5.41 7.08 -0.66
CA PHE A 82 -6.69 6.39 -0.54
C PHE A 82 -7.04 5.81 -1.90
N THR A 83 -7.41 4.53 -1.93
CA THR A 83 -7.85 3.88 -3.17
C THR A 83 -8.66 2.64 -2.83
N ASP A 84 -9.29 2.03 -3.84
CA ASP A 84 -10.07 0.82 -3.63
C ASP A 84 -9.22 -0.44 -3.71
N THR A 85 -8.19 -0.44 -4.54
CA THR A 85 -7.26 -1.57 -4.63
C THR A 85 -5.85 -1.03 -4.78
N LEU A 86 -4.88 -1.77 -4.28
CA LEU A 86 -3.48 -1.40 -4.44
C LEU A 86 -2.65 -2.68 -4.50
N SER A 87 -1.81 -2.78 -5.52
CA SER A 87 -0.91 -3.92 -5.70
C SER A 87 0.48 -3.57 -5.19
N TRP A 88 1.13 -4.53 -4.56
CA TRP A 88 2.50 -4.41 -4.08
C TRP A 88 3.34 -5.53 -4.70
N ASP A 89 4.34 -5.15 -5.47
CA ASP A 89 5.29 -6.05 -6.10
C ASP A 89 6.57 -6.02 -5.27
N ASN A 90 6.79 -7.08 -4.47
CA ASN A 90 7.95 -7.12 -3.58
C ASN A 90 9.26 -7.31 -4.34
N VAL A 91 9.21 -7.90 -5.53
CA VAL A 91 10.41 -8.10 -6.35
C VAL A 91 10.90 -6.77 -6.91
N ARG A 92 9.98 -5.97 -7.46
CA ARG A 92 10.32 -4.68 -8.02
C ARG A 92 10.27 -3.54 -7.01
N GLU A 93 9.75 -3.83 -5.81
CA GLU A 93 9.64 -2.86 -4.71
C GLU A 93 8.80 -1.65 -5.11
N LYS A 94 7.64 -1.93 -5.69
CA LYS A 94 6.72 -0.90 -6.17
C LYS A 94 5.31 -1.18 -5.74
N VAL A 95 4.53 -0.09 -5.61
CA VAL A 95 3.09 -0.17 -5.44
C VAL A 95 2.42 0.51 -6.63
N PHE A 96 1.25 -0.01 -7.02
CA PHE A 96 0.53 0.56 -8.16
C PHE A 96 -0.93 0.17 -8.13
N THR A 97 -1.75 0.98 -8.80
CA THR A 97 -3.16 0.68 -9.00
C THR A 97 -3.63 1.36 -10.28
N ASN A 98 -4.70 0.81 -10.88
CA ASN A 98 -5.38 1.44 -12.01
C ASN A 98 -6.67 2.13 -11.57
N ASP A 99 -7.00 2.05 -10.29
CA ASP A 99 -8.24 2.63 -9.77
C ASP A 99 -8.12 4.12 -9.52
N SER A 100 -9.25 4.73 -9.16
CA SER A 100 -9.27 6.12 -8.72
C SER A 100 -8.48 6.25 -7.43
N VAL A 101 -7.76 7.36 -7.29
CA VAL A 101 -6.95 7.62 -6.12
C VAL A 101 -7.19 9.02 -5.59
N VAL A 102 -7.03 9.17 -4.27
CA VAL A 102 -6.93 10.46 -3.61
C VAL A 102 -5.61 10.44 -2.88
N PHE A 103 -4.75 11.38 -3.19
CA PHE A 103 -3.40 11.43 -2.64
C PHE A 103 -3.18 12.75 -1.93
N ILE A 104 -2.81 12.69 -0.65
CA ILE A 104 -2.57 13.90 0.15
C ILE A 104 -1.08 14.03 0.36
N THR A 105 -0.51 15.14 -0.12
CA THR A 105 0.93 15.38 -0.01
C THR A 105 1.29 15.84 1.39
N GLU A 106 2.57 15.86 1.69
CA GLU A 106 3.02 16.32 3.01
C GLU A 106 2.70 17.79 3.24
N ASN A 107 2.49 18.56 2.17
CA ASN A 107 2.05 19.96 2.28
C ASN A 107 0.54 20.10 2.42
N GLN A 108 -0.18 18.99 2.54
CA GLN A 108 -1.63 18.95 2.71
C GLN A 108 -2.39 19.33 1.45
N ASP A 109 -1.77 19.25 0.29
CA ASP A 109 -2.48 19.37 -0.99
C ASP A 109 -3.15 18.02 -1.28
N THR A 110 -4.38 18.06 -1.75
CA THR A 110 -5.11 16.86 -2.12
C THR A 110 -5.16 16.73 -3.64
N LEU A 111 -4.64 15.64 -4.14
CA LEU A 111 -4.58 15.37 -5.57
C LEU A 111 -5.53 14.21 -5.89
N TYR A 112 -6.28 14.36 -6.98
CA TYR A 112 -7.23 13.35 -7.43
C TYR A 112 -6.78 12.82 -8.77
N GLY A 113 -6.96 11.52 -8.99
CA GLY A 113 -6.63 10.96 -10.29
C GLY A 113 -7.07 9.53 -10.44
N ILE A 114 -6.68 8.95 -11.58
CA ILE A 114 -6.94 7.55 -11.91
C ILE A 114 -5.60 6.93 -12.25
N GLY A 115 -5.24 5.88 -11.52
CA GLY A 115 -3.96 5.22 -11.71
C GLY A 115 -2.85 5.89 -10.90
N PHE A 116 -2.02 5.07 -10.28
CA PHE A 116 -0.97 5.54 -9.38
C PHE A 116 0.18 4.55 -9.36
N GLU A 117 1.39 5.04 -9.33
CA GLU A 117 2.60 4.24 -9.17
C GLU A 117 3.55 4.93 -8.21
N SER A 118 4.26 4.13 -7.42
CA SER A 118 5.24 4.69 -6.49
C SER A 118 6.17 3.61 -5.99
N ASP A 119 7.29 4.03 -5.40
CA ASP A 119 8.02 3.13 -4.52
C ASP A 119 7.16 2.90 -3.26
N VAL A 120 7.53 1.91 -2.46
CA VAL A 120 6.74 1.53 -1.28
C VAL A 120 6.69 2.66 -0.25
N GLU A 121 7.72 3.48 -0.21
CA GLU A 121 7.82 4.57 0.76
C GLU A 121 7.04 5.82 0.36
N LEU A 122 6.44 5.82 -0.84
CA LEU A 122 5.68 6.94 -1.39
C LEU A 122 6.53 8.20 -1.55
N ASN A 123 7.82 8.03 -1.80
CA ASN A 123 8.71 9.16 -2.05
C ASN A 123 8.74 9.57 -3.51
N ASN A 124 8.66 8.61 -4.41
CA ASN A 124 8.72 8.86 -5.86
C ASN A 124 7.42 8.36 -6.46
N TRP A 125 6.39 9.20 -6.43
CA TRP A 125 5.05 8.81 -6.84
C TRP A 125 4.64 9.51 -8.12
N LYS A 126 3.65 8.91 -8.79
CA LYS A 126 3.12 9.43 -10.04
C LYS A 126 1.64 9.07 -10.14
N ILE A 127 0.82 10.08 -10.42
CA ILE A 127 -0.60 9.87 -10.73
C ILE A 127 -0.69 9.81 -12.25
N LEU A 128 -1.22 8.71 -12.80
CA LEU A 128 -1.20 8.49 -14.24
C LEU A 128 -2.15 9.40 -14.99
N LYS A 129 -3.35 9.63 -14.44
CA LYS A 129 -4.33 10.55 -15.03
C LYS A 129 -4.85 11.49 -13.95
N PRO A 130 -4.19 12.60 -13.72
CA PRO A 130 -4.68 13.58 -12.74
C PRO A 130 -6.04 14.13 -13.17
N THR A 131 -6.97 14.21 -12.23
CA THR A 131 -8.31 14.73 -12.50
C THR A 131 -8.64 15.97 -11.70
N GLY A 132 -7.85 16.30 -10.67
CA GLY A 132 -8.09 17.51 -9.90
C GLY A 132 -7.06 17.69 -8.81
N VAL A 133 -6.98 18.92 -8.32
CA VAL A 133 -6.07 19.30 -7.25
C VAL A 133 -6.84 20.21 -6.31
N PHE A 134 -6.66 19.98 -5.00
CA PHE A 134 -7.16 20.87 -4.00
C PHE A 134 -6.01 21.27 -3.09
N HIS A 135 -5.80 22.59 -2.94
CA HIS A 135 -4.77 23.13 -2.06
C HIS A 135 -5.43 23.69 -0.83
N GLU A 136 -4.90 23.32 0.32
CA GLU A 136 -5.35 23.96 1.55
C GLU A 136 -4.70 25.34 1.62
N ASP A 137 -5.50 26.38 1.58
CA ASP A 137 -5.01 27.76 1.58
C ASP A 137 -4.95 28.26 3.02
N LYS A 138 -3.78 28.21 3.61
CA LYS A 138 -3.60 28.65 4.99
C LYS A 138 -3.37 30.16 5.10
N ASP A 139 -3.17 30.81 3.97
CA ASP A 139 -2.91 32.24 3.92
C ASP A 139 -4.15 33.05 3.57
N GLU A 140 -5.26 32.37 3.52
CA GLU A 140 -6.52 33.01 3.16
C GLU A 140 -6.88 34.08 4.15
N LYS A 141 -7.29 35.23 3.66
CA LYS A 141 -7.66 36.37 4.50
C LYS A 141 -9.13 36.50 4.62
#